data_7efbd406da3517ad9e9f724730650baf
#
_entry.id   7efbd406da3517ad9e9f724730650baf
#
_cell.length_a   1.000
_cell.length_b   1.000
_cell.length_c   1.000
_cell.angle_alpha   90.00
_cell.angle_beta   90.00
_cell.angle_gamma   90.00
#
_symmetry.space_group_name_H-M   'P 1'
#
loop_
_entity.id
_entity.type
_entity.pdbx_description
1 polymer ?
#
loop_
_entity_poly.entity_id
_entity_poly.type
_entity_poly.pdbx_seq_one_letter_code
_entity_poly.pdbx_strand_id
1 'polypeptide(L)'
;MGTDTGADTETGAGAGADTGAGADTGAGTGTGTGTGADAGADIPAEPAERARVAAFRSRIGVTSLIDVHTHFMPERLLAAVWAYFDAAGPLIGRPWPIGYREDEERRLALLRGFGVRAFTSMLYPHKPGMARSLNDWSADFAARTPDCLHTATFHAEPGAADDVRRALDQGARVFKSHVQVGDYDPRDPLLDPVWGQLADAGVPVVTHCGSGPVPATHTGPGPIGAVLARHPRLRLVVAHLGMPEYADFLDLAERYPGVLLDTTMVFTGFVEATAPFPRAELPRLADLGDRVLLGTDFPNIPYAYAHALEALEERTGLGPAWLRAVCHDNAARLFGLRR
;
A
#
# COMPACT_ATOMS: atom_id res chain seq x y z
N MET A 1 12.45 -28.12 58.20
CA MET A 1 11.42 -27.38 58.96
C MET A 1 11.12 -26.14 58.18
N GLY A 2 10.07 -25.98 57.62
CA GLY A 2 8.68 -25.93 57.47
C GLY A 2 8.46 -25.22 56.12
N THR A 3 7.89 -25.75 55.11
CA THR A 3 6.47 -25.77 54.71
C THR A 3 5.77 -24.42 54.84
N ASP A 4 5.39 -23.80 53.74
CA ASP A 4 3.98 -23.65 53.46
C ASP A 4 3.69 -23.08 52.05
N THR A 5 2.79 -23.66 51.47
CA THR A 5 1.90 -23.66 50.37
C THR A 5 0.92 -22.45 50.36
N GLY A 6 0.42 -22.11 49.19
CA GLY A 6 -0.79 -21.36 48.97
C GLY A 6 -0.74 -20.53 47.70
N ALA A 7 -1.22 -20.95 46.64
CA ALA A 7 -2.57 -21.17 46.13
C ALA A 7 -3.13 -19.96 45.38
N ASP A 8 -3.40 -20.20 44.14
CA ASP A 8 -4.28 -19.59 43.13
C ASP A 8 -5.35 -18.59 43.62
N THR A 9 -5.54 -17.57 42.80
CA THR A 9 -6.92 -17.19 42.42
C THR A 9 -6.95 -16.46 41.08
N GLU A 10 -7.55 -17.13 40.11
CA GLU A 10 -8.23 -16.52 38.95
C GLU A 10 -9.41 -15.66 39.42
N THR A 11 -9.73 -14.65 38.64
CA THR A 11 -11.05 -14.08 38.33
C THR A 11 -10.80 -12.77 37.61
N GLY A 12 -11.47 -12.34 36.56
CA GLY A 12 -12.67 -12.75 35.93
C GLY A 12 -13.01 -11.68 34.89
N ALA A 13 -13.52 -12.12 33.78
CA ALA A 13 -14.02 -11.30 32.70
C ALA A 13 -15.14 -10.34 33.14
N GLY A 14 -15.17 -9.15 32.57
CA GLY A 14 -16.28 -8.21 32.69
C GLY A 14 -16.65 -7.62 31.33
N ALA A 15 -17.53 -8.29 30.61
CA ALA A 15 -18.26 -7.73 29.49
C ALA A 15 -19.37 -6.84 30.01
N GLY A 16 -19.42 -5.59 29.54
CA GLY A 16 -20.53 -4.67 29.77
C GLY A 16 -21.12 -4.24 28.45
N ALA A 17 -22.15 -4.91 27.99
CA ALA A 17 -23.05 -4.42 26.97
C ALA A 17 -24.07 -3.49 27.64
N ASP A 18 -24.28 -2.30 27.11
CA ASP A 18 -25.51 -1.56 27.41
C ASP A 18 -26.18 -1.13 26.09
N THR A 19 -27.43 -1.51 26.03
CA THR A 19 -28.37 -1.33 24.94
C THR A 19 -29.16 -0.05 25.16
N GLY A 20 -29.18 0.85 24.17
CA GLY A 20 -30.10 1.98 24.15
C GLY A 20 -30.78 2.10 22.79
N ALA A 21 -31.95 1.52 22.69
CA ALA A 21 -32.83 1.67 21.53
C ALA A 21 -33.54 3.02 21.57
N GLY A 22 -33.56 3.75 20.47
CA GLY A 22 -34.43 4.89 20.21
C GLY A 22 -34.82 4.89 18.74
N ALA A 23 -36.04 4.41 18.48
CA ALA A 23 -36.67 4.49 17.19
C ALA A 23 -37.26 5.91 16.99
N ASP A 24 -37.03 6.52 15.86
CA ASP A 24 -38.02 7.42 15.30
C ASP A 24 -38.07 7.34 13.76
N THR A 25 -39.29 7.30 13.28
CA THR A 25 -39.74 7.02 11.93
C THR A 25 -39.79 8.33 11.14
N GLY A 26 -39.09 8.38 10.02
CA GLY A 26 -39.25 9.42 9.01
C GLY A 26 -39.19 8.84 7.60
N ALA A 27 -40.34 8.52 7.03
CA ALA A 27 -40.50 8.11 5.65
C ALA A 27 -40.26 9.30 4.69
N GLY A 28 -39.17 9.28 3.93
CA GLY A 28 -38.93 10.16 2.80
C GLY A 28 -38.70 9.33 1.54
N THR A 29 -39.73 9.21 0.71
CA THR A 29 -39.65 8.60 -0.62
C THR A 29 -38.91 9.52 -1.57
N GLY A 30 -37.62 9.23 -1.79
CA GLY A 30 -36.83 9.83 -2.85
C GLY A 30 -36.36 8.73 -3.81
N THR A 31 -37.07 8.54 -4.93
CA THR A 31 -36.65 7.69 -6.05
C THR A 31 -35.50 8.34 -6.78
N GLY A 32 -34.28 8.13 -6.29
CA GLY A 32 -33.05 8.41 -7.02
C GLY A 32 -32.52 7.10 -7.60
N THR A 33 -32.76 6.84 -8.88
CA THR A 33 -32.11 5.76 -9.63
C THR A 33 -30.64 6.11 -9.83
N GLY A 34 -29.85 5.99 -8.79
CA GLY A 34 -28.40 5.95 -8.88
C GLY A 34 -28.03 4.47 -9.09
N THR A 35 -27.61 4.13 -10.28
CA THR A 35 -27.00 2.82 -10.59
C THR A 35 -25.74 2.65 -9.74
N GLY A 36 -25.90 2.10 -8.56
CA GLY A 36 -24.83 1.62 -7.70
C GLY A 36 -24.27 0.31 -8.28
N ALA A 37 -23.52 0.40 -9.36
CA ALA A 37 -22.74 -0.70 -9.87
C ALA A 37 -21.31 -0.51 -9.38
N ASP A 38 -20.92 -1.23 -8.32
CA ASP A 38 -19.62 -1.87 -8.22
C ASP A 38 -19.45 -2.61 -6.90
N ALA A 39 -20.28 -3.60 -6.65
CA ALA A 39 -19.98 -4.63 -5.67
C ALA A 39 -19.22 -5.74 -6.42
N GLY A 40 -17.87 -5.75 -6.29
CA GLY A 40 -17.04 -6.80 -6.85
C GLY A 40 -17.12 -6.88 -8.37
N ALA A 41 -16.44 -5.96 -9.09
CA ALA A 41 -16.36 -6.07 -10.54
C ALA A 41 -15.81 -7.45 -10.91
N ASP A 42 -16.54 -8.22 -11.70
CA ASP A 42 -16.08 -9.47 -12.26
C ASP A 42 -14.74 -9.22 -12.95
N ILE A 43 -13.68 -9.91 -12.50
CA ILE A 43 -12.39 -9.85 -13.17
C ILE A 43 -12.58 -10.51 -14.53
N PRO A 44 -12.35 -9.79 -15.64
CA PRO A 44 -12.57 -10.34 -16.96
C PRO A 44 -11.61 -11.52 -17.21
N ALA A 45 -11.97 -12.40 -18.14
CA ALA A 45 -11.06 -13.46 -18.58
C ALA A 45 -9.71 -12.84 -18.98
N GLU A 46 -8.60 -13.47 -18.58
CA GLU A 46 -7.24 -12.95 -18.75
C GLU A 46 -6.92 -12.37 -20.13
N PRO A 47 -7.29 -13.02 -21.26
CA PRO A 47 -7.02 -12.45 -22.59
C PRO A 47 -7.68 -11.09 -22.81
N ALA A 48 -8.90 -10.90 -22.31
CA ALA A 48 -9.61 -9.62 -22.41
C ALA A 48 -8.97 -8.55 -21.51
N GLU A 49 -8.57 -8.91 -20.32
CA GLU A 49 -7.88 -7.98 -19.42
C GLU A 49 -6.51 -7.55 -19.95
N ARG A 50 -5.73 -8.50 -20.47
CA ARG A 50 -4.44 -8.20 -21.14
C ARG A 50 -4.64 -7.25 -22.32
N ALA A 51 -5.69 -7.42 -23.10
CA ALA A 51 -6.01 -6.52 -24.21
C ALA A 51 -6.34 -5.09 -23.72
N ARG A 52 -7.09 -4.95 -22.62
CA ARG A 52 -7.40 -3.64 -22.01
C ARG A 52 -6.12 -2.94 -21.54
N VAL A 53 -5.25 -3.63 -20.80
CA VAL A 53 -3.97 -3.09 -20.36
C VAL A 53 -3.06 -2.72 -21.53
N ALA A 54 -3.00 -3.55 -22.58
CA ALA A 54 -2.24 -3.26 -23.79
C ALA A 54 -2.77 -2.00 -24.51
N ALA A 55 -4.08 -1.85 -24.62
CA ALA A 55 -4.70 -0.65 -25.17
C ALA A 55 -4.39 0.60 -24.36
N PHE A 56 -4.47 0.53 -23.02
CA PHE A 56 -4.06 1.61 -22.13
C PHE A 56 -2.58 2.01 -22.36
N ARG A 57 -1.65 1.05 -22.34
CA ARG A 57 -0.23 1.31 -22.59
C ARG A 57 0.01 2.00 -23.95
N SER A 58 -0.73 1.55 -24.98
CA SER A 58 -0.66 2.17 -26.31
C SER A 58 -1.12 3.63 -26.30
N ARG A 59 -2.23 3.94 -25.59
CA ARG A 59 -2.76 5.31 -25.50
C ARG A 59 -1.75 6.28 -24.82
N ILE A 60 -1.05 5.81 -23.78
CA ILE A 60 -0.06 6.64 -23.08
C ILE A 60 1.35 6.56 -23.68
N GLY A 61 1.55 5.77 -24.75
CA GLY A 61 2.81 5.70 -25.49
C GLY A 61 3.93 4.99 -24.72
N VAL A 62 3.63 3.95 -23.91
CA VAL A 62 4.65 3.13 -23.24
C VAL A 62 4.60 1.67 -23.72
N THR A 63 5.77 1.03 -23.72
CA THR A 63 5.88 -0.40 -24.03
C THR A 63 5.66 -1.27 -22.81
N SER A 64 5.87 -0.72 -21.61
CA SER A 64 5.79 -1.45 -20.34
C SER A 64 5.37 -0.54 -19.19
N LEU A 65 4.88 -1.15 -18.11
CA LEU A 65 4.56 -0.50 -16.84
C LEU A 65 5.64 -0.81 -15.80
N ILE A 66 5.73 0.03 -14.76
CA ILE A 66 6.50 -0.24 -13.55
C ILE A 66 5.54 -0.05 -12.37
N ASP A 67 5.28 -1.12 -11.64
CA ASP A 67 4.35 -1.12 -10.51
C ASP A 67 5.11 -1.16 -9.20
N VAL A 68 5.12 -0.06 -8.46
CA VAL A 68 5.91 0.07 -7.24
C VAL A 68 5.20 -0.44 -5.99
N HIS A 69 3.98 -0.96 -6.13
CA HIS A 69 3.20 -1.42 -4.99
C HIS A 69 2.42 -2.70 -5.35
N THR A 70 3.14 -3.81 -5.36
CA THR A 70 2.56 -5.16 -5.48
C THR A 70 2.98 -6.02 -4.31
N HIS A 71 2.25 -7.09 -4.03
CA HIS A 71 2.49 -7.94 -2.87
C HIS A 71 2.88 -9.37 -3.28
N PHE A 72 4.11 -9.73 -2.93
CA PHE A 72 4.61 -11.09 -2.93
C PHE A 72 5.23 -11.38 -1.57
N MET A 73 4.88 -12.50 -0.97
CA MET A 73 5.31 -12.88 0.37
C MET A 73 5.21 -14.40 0.53
N PRO A 74 5.79 -15.00 1.59
CA PRO A 74 5.64 -16.42 1.86
C PRO A 74 4.18 -16.85 1.83
N GLU A 75 3.86 -17.98 1.22
CA GLU A 75 2.48 -18.45 1.00
C GLU A 75 1.62 -18.46 2.27
N ARG A 76 2.20 -18.91 3.40
CA ARG A 76 1.48 -18.91 4.68
C ARG A 76 1.07 -17.50 5.14
N LEU A 77 1.93 -16.51 4.90
CA LEU A 77 1.64 -15.13 5.25
C LEU A 77 0.57 -14.58 4.29
N LEU A 78 0.69 -14.85 3.00
CA LEU A 78 -0.29 -14.42 2.02
C LEU A 78 -1.68 -15.03 2.29
N ALA A 79 -1.73 -16.31 2.65
CA ALA A 79 -3.00 -16.96 3.03
C ALA A 79 -3.63 -16.29 4.26
N ALA A 80 -2.82 -15.88 5.25
CA ALA A 80 -3.31 -15.13 6.41
C ALA A 80 -3.82 -13.73 6.03
N VAL A 81 -3.13 -13.04 5.12
CA VAL A 81 -3.57 -11.74 4.57
C VAL A 81 -4.92 -11.89 3.85
N TRP A 82 -5.09 -12.92 3.01
CA TRP A 82 -6.35 -13.17 2.32
C TRP A 82 -7.48 -13.53 3.27
N ALA A 83 -7.21 -14.35 4.30
CA ALA A 83 -8.20 -14.64 5.34
C ALA A 83 -8.63 -13.38 6.12
N TYR A 84 -7.69 -12.46 6.36
CA TYR A 84 -8.02 -11.15 6.95
C TYR A 84 -8.98 -10.36 6.04
N PHE A 85 -8.71 -10.25 4.74
CA PHE A 85 -9.58 -9.55 3.80
C PHE A 85 -10.97 -10.21 3.68
N ASP A 86 -11.06 -11.55 3.73
CA ASP A 86 -12.34 -12.26 3.75
C ASP A 86 -13.18 -11.88 4.96
N ALA A 87 -12.56 -11.64 6.12
CA ALA A 87 -13.21 -11.27 7.36
C ALA A 87 -13.39 -9.76 7.54
N ALA A 88 -12.74 -8.92 6.73
CA ALA A 88 -12.67 -7.49 6.95
C ALA A 88 -13.95 -6.72 6.57
N GLY A 89 -14.90 -7.34 5.89
CA GLY A 89 -16.13 -6.69 5.44
C GLY A 89 -16.85 -5.84 6.49
N PRO A 90 -17.11 -6.34 7.71
CA PRO A 90 -17.72 -5.55 8.78
C PRO A 90 -16.87 -4.36 9.24
N LEU A 91 -15.55 -4.49 9.20
CA LEU A 91 -14.61 -3.47 9.64
C LEU A 91 -14.50 -2.30 8.64
N ILE A 92 -14.51 -2.61 7.34
CA ILE A 92 -14.38 -1.62 6.26
C ILE A 92 -15.72 -1.24 5.61
N GLY A 93 -16.82 -1.76 6.13
CA GLY A 93 -18.18 -1.44 5.68
C GLY A 93 -18.62 -2.11 4.38
N ARG A 94 -17.79 -3.00 3.79
CA ARG A 94 -18.09 -3.71 2.54
C ARG A 94 -17.20 -4.92 2.32
N PRO A 95 -17.61 -5.92 1.51
CA PRO A 95 -16.77 -7.05 1.14
C PRO A 95 -15.50 -6.59 0.38
N TRP A 96 -14.42 -7.37 0.55
CA TRP A 96 -13.18 -7.19 -0.20
C TRP A 96 -12.83 -8.47 -0.97
N PRO A 97 -13.53 -8.76 -2.07
CA PRO A 97 -13.31 -9.97 -2.83
C PRO A 97 -12.01 -9.87 -3.64
N ILE A 98 -11.00 -10.64 -3.24
CA ILE A 98 -9.73 -10.71 -4.00
C ILE A 98 -9.88 -11.69 -5.15
N GLY A 99 -9.65 -11.22 -6.37
CA GLY A 99 -9.80 -12.03 -7.59
C GLY A 99 -8.54 -12.73 -8.07
N TYR A 100 -7.35 -12.31 -7.62
CA TYR A 100 -6.06 -12.88 -8.06
C TYR A 100 -5.46 -13.84 -7.04
N ARG A 101 -6.29 -14.77 -6.51
CA ARG A 101 -5.88 -15.81 -5.56
C ARG A 101 -5.24 -17.00 -6.28
N GLU A 102 -4.19 -16.71 -6.99
CA GLU A 102 -3.41 -17.65 -7.76
C GLU A 102 -2.11 -18.01 -7.04
N ASP A 103 -1.43 -19.06 -7.48
CA ASP A 103 -0.08 -19.36 -7.01
C ASP A 103 0.93 -18.29 -7.46
N GLU A 104 2.15 -18.34 -6.94
CA GLU A 104 3.18 -17.34 -7.21
C GLU A 104 3.53 -17.28 -8.70
N GLU A 105 3.70 -18.44 -9.35
CA GLU A 105 4.07 -18.53 -10.76
C GLU A 105 3.00 -17.89 -11.66
N ARG A 106 1.74 -18.18 -11.36
CA ARG A 106 0.60 -17.63 -12.10
C ARG A 106 0.49 -16.12 -11.91
N ARG A 107 0.65 -15.60 -10.70
CA ARG A 107 0.65 -14.16 -10.43
C ARG A 107 1.79 -13.44 -11.17
N LEU A 108 2.98 -14.03 -11.23
CA LEU A 108 4.10 -13.51 -12.02
C LEU A 108 3.76 -13.51 -13.51
N ALA A 109 3.15 -14.58 -14.02
CA ALA A 109 2.73 -14.67 -15.41
C ALA A 109 1.65 -13.62 -15.79
N LEU A 110 0.75 -13.30 -14.85
CA LEU A 110 -0.25 -12.23 -15.03
C LEU A 110 0.43 -10.85 -15.14
N LEU A 111 1.27 -10.46 -14.20
CA LEU A 111 1.98 -9.17 -14.25
C LEU A 111 2.80 -9.01 -15.53
N ARG A 112 3.54 -10.05 -15.91
CA ARG A 112 4.30 -10.06 -17.17
C ARG A 112 3.39 -9.94 -18.38
N GLY A 113 2.25 -10.63 -18.35
CA GLY A 113 1.23 -10.55 -19.41
C GLY A 113 0.58 -9.16 -19.51
N PHE A 114 0.44 -8.43 -18.43
CA PHE A 114 0.03 -7.02 -18.41
C PHE A 114 1.13 -6.07 -18.91
N GLY A 115 2.34 -6.57 -19.11
CA GLY A 115 3.47 -5.79 -19.56
C GLY A 115 4.16 -5.00 -18.43
N VAL A 116 4.02 -5.44 -17.19
CA VAL A 116 4.80 -4.93 -16.07
C VAL A 116 6.22 -5.48 -16.19
N ARG A 117 7.20 -4.60 -16.39
CA ARG A 117 8.61 -4.97 -16.56
C ARG A 117 9.43 -4.90 -15.29
N ALA A 118 8.91 -4.21 -14.29
CA ALA A 118 9.50 -4.15 -12.96
C ALA A 118 8.40 -3.91 -11.93
N PHE A 119 8.52 -4.59 -10.79
CA PHE A 119 7.56 -4.51 -9.70
C PHE A 119 8.26 -4.74 -8.36
N THR A 120 7.53 -4.60 -7.25
CA THR A 120 8.03 -4.77 -5.88
C THR A 120 7.36 -5.96 -5.21
N SER A 121 7.88 -6.44 -4.08
CA SER A 121 7.25 -7.50 -3.31
C SER A 121 6.56 -7.03 -2.02
N MET A 122 6.50 -5.75 -1.74
CA MET A 122 5.86 -5.04 -0.61
C MET A 122 5.39 -5.91 0.57
N LEU A 123 6.28 -6.76 1.08
CA LEU A 123 6.04 -7.55 2.28
C LEU A 123 6.28 -6.69 3.53
N TYR A 124 5.59 -7.00 4.62
CA TYR A 124 5.69 -6.24 5.88
C TYR A 124 5.43 -7.12 7.10
N PRO A 125 6.11 -6.87 8.24
CA PRO A 125 5.85 -7.54 9.50
C PRO A 125 4.58 -6.97 10.15
N HIS A 126 3.78 -7.85 10.76
CA HIS A 126 2.63 -7.48 11.59
C HIS A 126 2.94 -7.56 13.09
N LYS A 127 4.14 -7.94 13.46
CA LYS A 127 4.65 -7.99 14.85
C LYS A 127 6.18 -8.02 14.86
N PRO A 128 6.81 -7.72 15.99
CA PRO A 128 8.25 -7.86 16.17
C PRO A 128 8.77 -9.29 15.87
N GLY A 129 10.04 -9.38 15.48
CA GLY A 129 10.74 -10.65 15.19
C GLY A 129 10.50 -11.21 13.79
N MET A 130 9.72 -10.56 12.94
CA MET A 130 9.43 -11.06 11.59
C MET A 130 10.33 -10.44 10.51
N ALA A 131 10.80 -9.21 10.69
CA ALA A 131 11.44 -8.43 9.62
C ALA A 131 12.61 -9.17 8.97
N ARG A 132 13.51 -9.77 9.79
CA ARG A 132 14.68 -10.48 9.29
C ARG A 132 14.32 -11.64 8.37
N SER A 133 13.40 -12.50 8.79
CA SER A 133 12.99 -13.67 7.98
C SER A 133 12.26 -13.27 6.70
N LEU A 134 11.50 -12.18 6.75
CA LEU A 134 10.85 -11.61 5.56
C LEU A 134 11.88 -11.04 4.59
N ASN A 135 12.92 -10.37 5.10
CA ASN A 135 14.00 -9.84 4.28
C ASN A 135 14.81 -10.96 3.61
N ASP A 136 15.12 -12.04 4.33
CA ASP A 136 15.80 -13.21 3.77
C ASP A 136 14.96 -13.84 2.64
N TRP A 137 13.66 -14.06 2.86
CA TRP A 137 12.75 -14.56 1.82
C TRP A 137 12.70 -13.62 0.60
N SER A 138 12.63 -12.31 0.82
CA SER A 138 12.55 -11.33 -0.27
C SER A 138 13.84 -11.24 -1.08
N ALA A 139 15.00 -11.39 -0.44
CA ALA A 139 16.28 -11.46 -1.15
C ALA A 139 16.32 -12.69 -2.08
N ASP A 140 15.89 -13.86 -1.58
CA ASP A 140 15.79 -15.09 -2.38
C ASP A 140 14.76 -14.96 -3.50
N PHE A 141 13.61 -14.32 -3.22
CA PHE A 141 12.59 -14.06 -4.23
C PHE A 141 13.11 -13.16 -5.35
N ALA A 142 13.76 -12.05 -5.01
CA ALA A 142 14.34 -11.13 -5.99
C ALA A 142 15.47 -11.78 -6.80
N ALA A 143 16.28 -12.65 -6.19
CA ALA A 143 17.36 -13.35 -6.88
C ALA A 143 16.85 -14.31 -7.99
N ARG A 144 15.67 -14.94 -7.77
CA ARG A 144 15.03 -15.85 -8.76
C ARG A 144 14.00 -15.16 -9.65
N THR A 145 13.72 -13.87 -9.41
CA THR A 145 12.69 -13.07 -10.11
C THR A 145 13.30 -11.74 -10.56
N PRO A 146 14.04 -11.70 -11.69
CA PRO A 146 14.84 -10.53 -12.09
C PRO A 146 14.05 -9.25 -12.36
N ASP A 147 12.76 -9.35 -12.61
CA ASP A 147 11.82 -8.24 -12.76
C ASP A 147 11.27 -7.73 -11.42
N CYS A 148 11.54 -8.40 -10.30
CA CYS A 148 11.25 -7.90 -8.96
C CYS A 148 12.37 -6.98 -8.45
N LEU A 149 12.02 -5.76 -8.05
CA LEU A 149 12.91 -4.89 -7.30
C LEU A 149 13.06 -5.44 -5.88
N HIS A 150 14.29 -5.81 -5.49
CA HIS A 150 14.54 -6.35 -4.15
C HIS A 150 13.96 -5.41 -3.09
N THR A 151 12.90 -5.85 -2.43
CA THR A 151 12.16 -5.13 -1.40
C THR A 151 12.59 -5.64 -0.03
N ALA A 152 12.79 -4.75 0.93
CA ALA A 152 13.02 -5.12 2.32
C ALA A 152 12.01 -4.41 3.23
N THR A 153 12.03 -4.77 4.51
CA THR A 153 11.11 -4.21 5.51
C THR A 153 11.78 -4.13 6.87
N PHE A 154 11.11 -3.49 7.82
CA PHE A 154 11.54 -3.36 9.22
C PHE A 154 10.32 -3.26 10.14
N HIS A 155 10.56 -3.41 11.43
CA HIS A 155 9.59 -3.17 12.50
C HIS A 155 10.24 -2.32 13.59
N ALA A 156 9.45 -1.64 14.42
CA ALA A 156 9.95 -0.91 15.57
C ALA A 156 10.36 -1.90 16.67
N GLU A 157 11.60 -2.39 16.59
CA GLU A 157 12.13 -3.41 17.49
C GLU A 157 13.65 -3.26 17.69
N PRO A 158 14.21 -3.74 18.79
CA PRO A 158 15.66 -3.80 18.97
C PRO A 158 16.32 -4.58 17.81
N GLY A 159 17.36 -3.99 17.21
CA GLY A 159 18.05 -4.58 16.06
C GLY A 159 17.49 -4.17 14.68
N ALA A 160 16.42 -3.38 14.62
CA ALA A 160 15.85 -2.90 13.34
C ALA A 160 16.90 -2.22 12.44
N ALA A 161 17.77 -1.40 13.02
CA ALA A 161 18.83 -0.72 12.29
C ALA A 161 19.89 -1.69 11.72
N ASP A 162 20.17 -2.80 12.41
CA ASP A 162 21.07 -3.83 11.92
C ASP A 162 20.43 -4.65 10.79
N ASP A 163 19.14 -4.94 10.88
CA ASP A 163 18.39 -5.63 9.84
C ASP A 163 18.28 -4.78 8.58
N VAL A 164 18.06 -3.47 8.70
CA VAL A 164 18.03 -2.54 7.57
C VAL A 164 19.41 -2.43 6.92
N ARG A 165 20.48 -2.28 7.69
CA ARG A 165 21.85 -2.25 7.16
C ARG A 165 22.15 -3.52 6.39
N ARG A 166 21.85 -4.70 6.96
CA ARG A 166 22.03 -5.98 6.28
C ARG A 166 21.27 -6.06 4.97
N ALA A 167 20.01 -5.61 4.94
CA ALA A 167 19.23 -5.62 3.72
C ALA A 167 19.79 -4.66 2.65
N LEU A 168 20.30 -3.49 3.06
CA LEU A 168 21.01 -2.56 2.18
C LEU A 168 22.29 -3.20 1.61
N ASP A 169 23.09 -3.87 2.44
CA ASP A 169 24.30 -4.59 2.01
C ASP A 169 23.97 -5.74 1.04
N GLN A 170 22.80 -6.36 1.17
CA GLN A 170 22.27 -7.37 0.26
C GLN A 170 21.66 -6.78 -1.03
N GLY A 171 21.67 -5.46 -1.18
CA GLY A 171 21.22 -4.78 -2.38
C GLY A 171 19.72 -4.48 -2.42
N ALA A 172 19.06 -4.33 -1.27
CA ALA A 172 17.68 -3.86 -1.22
C ALA A 172 17.54 -2.51 -1.93
N ARG A 173 16.55 -2.41 -2.81
CA ARG A 173 16.32 -1.24 -3.67
C ARG A 173 15.15 -0.38 -3.20
N VAL A 174 14.29 -0.95 -2.37
CA VAL A 174 13.11 -0.30 -1.81
C VAL A 174 12.78 -0.96 -0.48
N PHE A 175 12.25 -0.17 0.45
CA PHE A 175 11.73 -0.69 1.71
C PHE A 175 10.21 -0.52 1.78
N LYS A 176 9.55 -1.39 2.55
CA LYS A 176 8.14 -1.26 2.93
C LYS A 176 8.03 -1.05 4.42
N SER A 177 7.22 -0.08 4.80
CA SER A 177 6.76 0.17 6.16
C SER A 177 5.23 0.17 6.16
N HIS A 178 4.61 -0.46 7.14
CA HIS A 178 3.15 -0.48 7.27
C HIS A 178 2.77 -0.12 8.70
N VAL A 179 2.54 1.17 8.94
CA VAL A 179 2.31 1.71 10.28
C VAL A 179 1.08 1.10 10.95
N GLN A 180 -0.03 0.99 10.20
CA GLN A 180 -1.28 0.44 10.73
C GLN A 180 -1.15 -1.04 11.13
N VAL A 181 -0.68 -1.89 10.21
CA VAL A 181 -0.60 -3.36 10.43
C VAL A 181 0.52 -3.72 11.40
N GLY A 182 1.63 -2.98 11.36
CA GLY A 182 2.74 -3.15 12.29
C GLY A 182 2.44 -2.62 13.70
N ASP A 183 1.39 -1.82 13.85
CA ASP A 183 0.95 -1.20 15.11
C ASP A 183 2.10 -0.54 15.88
N TYR A 184 2.87 0.31 15.20
CA TYR A 184 3.98 1.03 15.81
C TYR A 184 3.98 2.52 15.46
N ASP A 185 4.55 3.32 16.35
CA ASP A 185 4.77 4.74 16.11
C ASP A 185 5.99 4.92 15.18
N PRO A 186 5.86 5.54 13.99
CA PRO A 186 7.01 5.82 13.15
C PRO A 186 8.04 6.76 13.79
N ARG A 187 7.69 7.44 14.88
CA ARG A 187 8.57 8.28 15.68
C ARG A 187 9.34 7.51 16.77
N ASP A 188 9.09 6.21 16.93
CA ASP A 188 9.78 5.38 17.92
C ASP A 188 11.29 5.58 17.82
N PRO A 189 11.99 5.83 18.95
CA PRO A 189 13.44 6.02 18.96
C PRO A 189 14.23 4.86 18.32
N LEU A 190 13.71 3.64 18.34
CA LEU A 190 14.31 2.48 17.68
C LEU A 190 14.36 2.64 16.16
N LEU A 191 13.44 3.42 15.58
CA LEU A 191 13.37 3.68 14.14
C LEU A 191 14.18 4.89 13.69
N ASP A 192 14.62 5.76 14.60
CA ASP A 192 15.39 6.95 14.21
C ASP A 192 16.66 6.60 13.40
N PRO A 193 17.51 5.64 13.84
CA PRO A 193 18.64 5.19 13.03
C PRO A 193 18.23 4.49 11.74
N VAL A 194 17.05 3.86 11.67
CA VAL A 194 16.53 3.24 10.44
C VAL A 194 16.24 4.31 9.39
N TRP A 195 15.48 5.35 9.77
CA TRP A 195 15.17 6.47 8.88
C TRP A 195 16.44 7.18 8.40
N GLY A 196 17.42 7.36 9.32
CA GLY A 196 18.72 7.94 9.00
C GLY A 196 19.48 7.14 7.96
N GLN A 197 19.59 5.82 8.12
CA GLN A 197 20.26 4.91 7.16
C GLN A 197 19.59 4.95 5.79
N LEU A 198 18.25 4.90 5.72
CA LEU A 198 17.50 4.98 4.47
C LEU A 198 17.69 6.33 3.77
N ALA A 199 17.68 7.42 4.53
CA ALA A 199 17.94 8.76 4.01
C ALA A 199 19.36 8.91 3.45
N ASP A 200 20.37 8.37 4.13
CA ASP A 200 21.77 8.42 3.72
C ASP A 200 22.05 7.53 2.51
N ALA A 201 21.45 6.34 2.46
CA ALA A 201 21.53 5.44 1.33
C ALA A 201 20.73 5.93 0.11
N GLY A 202 19.81 6.89 0.29
CA GLY A 202 18.91 7.37 -0.75
C GLY A 202 17.98 6.29 -1.31
N VAL A 203 17.73 5.22 -0.54
CA VAL A 203 16.82 4.13 -0.90
C VAL A 203 15.40 4.52 -0.50
N PRO A 204 14.41 4.45 -1.41
CA PRO A 204 13.05 4.83 -1.09
C PRO A 204 12.38 3.84 -0.14
N VAL A 205 11.49 4.35 0.71
CA VAL A 205 10.61 3.55 1.56
C VAL A 205 9.15 3.84 1.22
N VAL A 206 8.41 2.82 0.80
CA VAL A 206 6.97 2.89 0.59
C VAL A 206 6.29 2.68 1.93
N THR A 207 5.59 3.69 2.40
CA THR A 207 4.97 3.68 3.73
C THR A 207 3.46 3.79 3.63
N HIS A 208 2.75 2.79 4.16
CA HIS A 208 1.33 2.90 4.44
C HIS A 208 1.17 3.66 5.75
N CYS A 209 0.95 4.96 5.66
CA CYS A 209 0.83 5.87 6.79
C CYS A 209 -0.45 6.72 6.77
N GLY A 210 -1.24 6.71 5.70
CA GLY A 210 -2.61 7.24 5.71
C GLY A 210 -3.52 6.42 6.63
N SER A 211 -4.64 7.00 7.06
CA SER A 211 -5.57 6.35 8.01
C SER A 211 -6.57 5.39 7.36
N GLY A 212 -6.61 5.30 6.05
CA GLY A 212 -7.50 4.38 5.35
C GLY A 212 -6.92 2.96 5.21
N PRO A 213 -7.76 1.93 5.01
CA PRO A 213 -9.22 1.97 5.11
C PRO A 213 -9.75 1.98 6.56
N VAL A 214 -8.89 1.72 7.55
CA VAL A 214 -9.23 1.73 8.99
C VAL A 214 -8.19 2.55 9.72
N PRO A 215 -8.58 3.59 10.46
CA PRO A 215 -7.63 4.41 11.20
C PRO A 215 -6.97 3.62 12.34
N ALA A 216 -5.70 3.95 12.61
CA ALA A 216 -4.93 3.44 13.74
C ALA A 216 -4.25 4.59 14.49
N THR A 217 -3.76 4.31 15.69
CA THR A 217 -3.23 5.34 16.63
C THR A 217 -2.11 6.18 16.02
N HIS A 218 -1.28 5.58 15.17
CA HIS A 218 -0.05 6.20 14.67
C HIS A 218 -0.12 6.53 13.17
N THR A 219 -1.30 6.40 12.54
CA THR A 219 -1.52 6.78 11.15
C THR A 219 -1.83 8.26 10.98
N GLY A 220 -1.84 8.74 9.74
CA GLY A 220 -2.05 10.14 9.41
C GLY A 220 -0.75 10.93 9.16
N PRO A 221 -0.86 12.17 8.68
CA PRO A 221 0.29 12.97 8.24
C PRO A 221 1.18 13.44 9.39
N GLY A 222 0.65 13.59 10.61
CA GLY A 222 1.39 14.12 11.76
C GLY A 222 2.60 13.26 12.16
N PRO A 223 2.43 11.96 12.49
CA PRO A 223 3.55 11.11 12.90
C PRO A 223 4.65 11.00 11.84
N ILE A 224 4.29 10.75 10.58
CA ILE A 224 5.29 10.64 9.51
C ILE A 224 5.90 12.01 9.14
N GLY A 225 5.14 13.10 9.26
CA GLY A 225 5.64 14.45 9.08
C GLY A 225 6.73 14.80 10.10
N ALA A 226 6.61 14.30 11.34
CA ALA A 226 7.66 14.45 12.37
C ALA A 226 8.94 13.67 12.01
N VAL A 227 8.83 12.50 11.36
CA VAL A 227 9.98 11.76 10.81
C VAL A 227 10.65 12.57 9.71
N LEU A 228 9.89 13.10 8.75
CA LEU A 228 10.41 13.93 7.66
C LEU A 228 11.11 15.21 8.17
N ALA A 229 10.61 15.79 9.25
CA ALA A 229 11.26 16.98 9.86
C ALA A 229 12.64 16.64 10.42
N ARG A 230 12.86 15.43 10.94
CA ARG A 230 14.17 14.95 11.43
C ARG A 230 15.06 14.44 10.30
N HIS A 231 14.46 13.82 9.29
CA HIS A 231 15.16 13.21 8.16
C HIS A 231 14.69 13.80 6.81
N PRO A 232 14.97 15.09 6.53
CA PRO A 232 14.41 15.79 5.35
C PRO A 232 14.94 15.27 4.00
N ARG A 233 15.99 14.44 4.02
CA ARG A 233 16.52 13.78 2.81
C ARG A 233 15.91 12.40 2.55
N LEU A 234 15.02 11.92 3.44
CA LEU A 234 14.36 10.63 3.29
C LEU A 234 13.54 10.61 2.00
N ARG A 235 13.72 9.57 1.19
CA ARG A 235 12.85 9.31 0.05
C ARG A 235 11.66 8.48 0.50
N LEU A 236 10.59 9.17 0.87
CA LEU A 236 9.35 8.56 1.34
C LEU A 236 8.36 8.46 0.16
N VAL A 237 7.89 7.26 -0.15
CA VAL A 237 6.73 7.07 -1.03
C VAL A 237 5.51 6.84 -0.15
N VAL A 238 4.59 7.79 -0.16
CA VAL A 238 3.33 7.69 0.58
C VAL A 238 2.38 6.79 -0.21
N ALA A 239 2.05 5.65 0.36
CA ALA A 239 1.12 4.70 -0.25
C ALA A 239 -0.30 5.28 -0.34
N HIS A 240 -1.04 4.90 -1.40
CA HIS A 240 -2.45 5.30 -1.60
C HIS A 240 -2.68 6.83 -1.60
N LEU A 241 -1.70 7.63 -2.06
CA LEU A 241 -1.72 9.10 -1.96
C LEU A 241 -2.00 9.61 -0.53
N GLY A 242 -1.81 8.76 0.50
CA GLY A 242 -2.11 9.09 1.90
C GLY A 242 -3.59 9.07 2.27
N MET A 243 -4.41 8.29 1.57
CA MET A 243 -5.85 8.14 1.80
C MET A 243 -6.22 7.96 3.28
N PRO A 244 -7.24 8.65 3.80
CA PRO A 244 -8.07 9.66 3.16
C PRO A 244 -7.54 11.11 3.30
N GLU A 245 -6.40 11.33 3.98
CA GLU A 245 -5.84 12.65 4.28
C GLU A 245 -5.03 13.22 3.09
N TYR A 246 -5.60 13.13 1.87
CA TYR A 246 -4.93 13.46 0.61
C TYR A 246 -4.29 14.86 0.60
N ALA A 247 -5.03 15.91 1.01
CA ALA A 247 -4.54 17.28 1.01
C ALA A 247 -3.31 17.46 1.91
N ASP A 248 -3.34 16.88 3.11
CA ASP A 248 -2.24 16.98 4.08
C ASP A 248 -0.98 16.24 3.57
N PHE A 249 -1.15 15.11 2.88
CA PHE A 249 -0.02 14.40 2.27
C PHE A 249 0.53 15.11 1.02
N LEU A 250 -0.32 15.83 0.27
CA LEU A 250 0.15 16.74 -0.77
C LEU A 250 0.96 17.90 -0.16
N ASP A 251 0.54 18.46 0.99
CA ASP A 251 1.34 19.46 1.73
C ASP A 251 2.73 18.93 2.09
N LEU A 252 2.81 17.68 2.57
CA LEU A 252 4.10 17.04 2.85
C LEU A 252 4.94 16.86 1.58
N ALA A 253 4.32 16.46 0.48
CA ALA A 253 5.03 16.30 -0.80
C ALA A 253 5.54 17.64 -1.36
N GLU A 254 4.79 18.72 -1.22
CA GLU A 254 5.21 20.07 -1.60
C GLU A 254 6.36 20.57 -0.74
N ARG A 255 6.28 20.32 0.56
CA ARG A 255 7.25 20.78 1.55
C ARG A 255 8.58 20.02 1.49
N TYR A 256 8.55 18.72 1.23
CA TYR A 256 9.73 17.84 1.26
C TYR A 256 9.99 17.25 -0.14
N PRO A 257 11.05 17.69 -0.84
CA PRO A 257 11.35 17.20 -2.20
C PRO A 257 11.59 15.69 -2.31
N GLY A 258 11.93 15.02 -1.21
CA GLY A 258 12.12 13.57 -1.13
C GLY A 258 10.81 12.78 -1.01
N VAL A 259 9.66 13.45 -0.83
CA VAL A 259 8.36 12.78 -0.72
C VAL A 259 7.78 12.54 -2.11
N LEU A 260 7.47 11.28 -2.37
CA LEU A 260 6.76 10.78 -3.53
C LEU A 260 5.41 10.20 -3.07
N LEU A 261 4.54 9.93 -4.01
CA LEU A 261 3.19 9.43 -3.78
C LEU A 261 2.95 8.22 -4.68
N ASP A 262 2.20 7.20 -4.27
CA ASP A 262 1.74 6.16 -5.20
C ASP A 262 0.22 6.16 -5.36
N THR A 263 -0.24 5.71 -6.52
CA THR A 263 -1.66 5.76 -6.93
C THR A 263 -2.47 4.57 -6.44
N THR A 264 -1.88 3.70 -5.65
CA THR A 264 -2.45 2.42 -5.23
C THR A 264 -3.91 2.57 -4.80
N MET A 265 -4.82 1.88 -5.50
CA MET A 265 -6.27 1.85 -5.29
C MET A 265 -7.02 3.20 -5.45
N VAL A 266 -6.36 4.33 -5.34
CA VAL A 266 -7.00 5.66 -5.45
C VAL A 266 -7.58 5.84 -6.85
N PHE A 267 -8.66 6.58 -6.95
CA PHE A 267 -9.47 6.78 -8.15
C PHE A 267 -10.32 5.58 -8.58
N THR A 268 -10.10 4.37 -8.07
CA THR A 268 -10.98 3.23 -8.38
C THR A 268 -12.38 3.43 -7.78
N GLY A 269 -13.42 2.88 -8.41
CA GLY A 269 -14.78 2.94 -7.85
C GLY A 269 -14.84 2.37 -6.44
N PHE A 270 -13.95 1.42 -6.13
CA PHE A 270 -13.86 0.82 -4.80
C PHE A 270 -13.46 1.85 -3.73
N VAL A 271 -12.48 2.69 -3.95
CA VAL A 271 -12.03 3.71 -2.99
C VAL A 271 -12.91 4.97 -3.06
N GLU A 272 -13.28 5.42 -4.25
CA GLU A 272 -14.11 6.63 -4.42
C GLU A 272 -15.46 6.56 -3.69
N ALA A 273 -15.98 5.37 -3.44
CA ALA A 273 -17.23 5.19 -2.70
C ALA A 273 -17.11 5.53 -1.20
N THR A 274 -15.92 5.49 -0.62
CA THR A 274 -15.70 5.66 0.82
C THR A 274 -14.72 6.77 1.16
N ALA A 275 -13.71 6.98 0.32
CA ALA A 275 -12.65 7.97 0.49
C ALA A 275 -12.30 8.61 -0.86
N PRO A 276 -13.23 9.38 -1.48
CA PRO A 276 -13.01 9.98 -2.78
C PRO A 276 -11.86 10.97 -2.78
N PHE A 277 -11.04 10.95 -3.84
CA PHE A 277 -9.99 11.95 -4.00
C PHE A 277 -10.63 13.34 -4.26
N PRO A 278 -10.28 14.38 -3.47
CA PRO A 278 -10.86 15.70 -3.62
C PRO A 278 -10.51 16.32 -4.98
N ARG A 279 -11.50 16.60 -5.81
CA ARG A 279 -11.27 17.13 -7.16
C ARG A 279 -10.53 18.47 -7.17
N ALA A 280 -10.67 19.26 -6.11
CA ALA A 280 -9.95 20.51 -5.94
C ALA A 280 -8.43 20.35 -5.85
N GLU A 281 -7.97 19.14 -5.46
CA GLU A 281 -6.54 18.81 -5.30
C GLU A 281 -5.89 18.30 -6.61
N LEU A 282 -6.65 18.05 -7.66
CA LEU A 282 -6.12 17.59 -8.95
C LEU A 282 -5.03 18.50 -9.53
N PRO A 283 -5.14 19.85 -9.50
CA PRO A 283 -4.07 20.71 -9.97
C PRO A 283 -2.74 20.50 -9.22
N ARG A 284 -2.80 20.35 -7.88
CA ARG A 284 -1.61 20.07 -7.07
C ARG A 284 -1.00 18.71 -7.42
N LEU A 285 -1.83 17.69 -7.59
CA LEU A 285 -1.38 16.37 -8.03
C LEU A 285 -0.75 16.44 -9.43
N ALA A 286 -1.26 17.26 -10.33
CA ALA A 286 -0.69 17.50 -11.64
C ALA A 286 0.70 18.15 -11.56
N ASP A 287 0.86 19.16 -10.70
CA ASP A 287 2.14 19.85 -10.47
C ASP A 287 3.20 18.93 -9.84
N LEU A 288 2.77 17.95 -9.05
CA LEU A 288 3.61 16.89 -8.47
C LEU A 288 3.83 15.72 -9.43
N GLY A 289 3.46 15.83 -10.70
CA GLY A 289 3.43 14.71 -11.64
C GLY A 289 4.75 13.97 -11.86
N ASP A 290 5.89 14.57 -11.57
CA ASP A 290 7.21 13.92 -11.62
C ASP A 290 7.55 13.08 -10.36
N ARG A 291 6.70 13.14 -9.32
CA ARG A 291 6.84 12.46 -8.02
C ARG A 291 5.69 11.48 -7.72
N VAL A 292 4.76 11.31 -8.65
CA VAL A 292 3.69 10.31 -8.54
C VAL A 292 4.10 9.02 -9.25
N LEU A 293 3.85 7.88 -8.62
CA LEU A 293 4.24 6.55 -9.08
C LEU A 293 3.01 5.66 -9.24
N LEU A 294 3.03 4.73 -10.19
CA LEU A 294 2.00 3.71 -10.29
C LEU A 294 2.18 2.67 -9.17
N GLY A 295 1.15 2.46 -8.38
CA GLY A 295 0.95 1.33 -7.50
C GLY A 295 -0.44 0.74 -7.71
N THR A 296 -0.62 -0.57 -7.49
CA THR A 296 -1.92 -1.22 -7.70
C THR A 296 -2.44 -2.00 -6.51
N ASP A 297 -1.60 -2.49 -5.61
CA ASP A 297 -1.91 -3.46 -4.54
C ASP A 297 -2.11 -4.89 -5.04
N PHE A 298 -1.78 -5.16 -6.32
CA PHE A 298 -1.85 -6.52 -6.84
C PHE A 298 -1.08 -7.51 -5.94
N PRO A 299 -1.63 -8.67 -5.57
CA PRO A 299 -2.88 -9.29 -6.03
C PRO A 299 -4.09 -8.99 -5.12
N ASN A 300 -3.93 -8.17 -4.07
CA ASN A 300 -4.91 -8.01 -3.00
C ASN A 300 -6.08 -7.07 -3.36
N ILE A 301 -6.32 -6.85 -4.64
CA ILE A 301 -7.33 -5.92 -5.16
C ILE A 301 -8.68 -6.59 -5.42
N PRO A 302 -9.80 -5.89 -5.12
CA PRO A 302 -11.15 -6.40 -5.32
C PRO A 302 -11.73 -6.05 -6.72
N TYR A 303 -10.87 -5.76 -7.69
CA TYR A 303 -11.22 -5.36 -9.06
C TYR A 303 -10.12 -5.78 -10.03
N ALA A 304 -10.39 -5.71 -11.33
CA ALA A 304 -9.42 -6.02 -12.38
C ALA A 304 -8.22 -5.04 -12.36
N TYR A 305 -7.01 -5.54 -12.57
CA TYR A 305 -5.80 -4.71 -12.70
C TYR A 305 -5.97 -3.59 -13.75
N ALA A 306 -6.59 -3.93 -14.88
CA ALA A 306 -6.93 -2.96 -15.92
C ALA A 306 -7.81 -1.82 -15.41
N HIS A 307 -8.73 -2.09 -14.46
CA HIS A 307 -9.60 -1.07 -13.88
C HIS A 307 -8.82 0.01 -13.12
N ALA A 308 -7.75 -0.35 -12.39
CA ALA A 308 -6.92 0.63 -11.71
C ALA A 308 -6.31 1.66 -12.69
N LEU A 309 -5.85 1.19 -13.83
CA LEU A 309 -5.25 2.03 -14.88
C LEU A 309 -6.29 2.92 -15.58
N GLU A 310 -7.43 2.34 -15.93
CA GLU A 310 -8.52 3.06 -16.59
C GLU A 310 -9.15 4.11 -15.67
N ALA A 311 -9.37 3.76 -14.41
CA ALA A 311 -9.87 4.69 -13.40
C ALA A 311 -8.90 5.87 -13.18
N LEU A 312 -7.59 5.61 -13.15
CA LEU A 312 -6.58 6.66 -13.08
C LEU A 312 -6.67 7.60 -14.30
N GLU A 313 -6.81 7.06 -15.51
CA GLU A 313 -6.96 7.84 -16.74
C GLU A 313 -8.24 8.70 -16.73
N GLU A 314 -9.37 8.05 -16.48
CA GLU A 314 -10.69 8.67 -16.55
C GLU A 314 -10.90 9.73 -15.46
N ARG A 315 -10.51 9.43 -14.24
CA ARG A 315 -10.85 10.28 -13.10
C ARG A 315 -9.86 11.41 -12.88
N THR A 316 -8.61 11.28 -13.31
CA THR A 316 -7.69 12.41 -13.25
C THR A 316 -7.83 13.36 -14.43
N GLY A 317 -8.04 12.85 -15.64
CA GLY A 317 -8.10 13.65 -16.85
C GLY A 317 -6.79 14.37 -17.19
N LEU A 318 -5.65 14.00 -16.56
CA LEU A 318 -4.37 14.71 -16.66
C LEU A 318 -3.61 14.43 -17.96
N GLY A 319 -4.14 13.55 -18.79
CA GLY A 319 -3.65 13.28 -20.12
C GLY A 319 -2.47 12.30 -20.22
N PRO A 320 -2.14 11.89 -21.48
CA PRO A 320 -1.21 10.78 -21.71
C PRO A 320 0.22 11.03 -21.22
N ALA A 321 0.69 12.28 -21.27
CA ALA A 321 2.06 12.62 -20.83
C ALA A 321 2.23 12.43 -19.32
N TRP A 322 1.23 12.87 -18.52
CA TRP A 322 1.22 12.68 -17.08
C TRP A 322 1.12 11.18 -16.73
N LEU A 323 0.19 10.47 -17.36
CA LEU A 323 0.02 9.02 -17.16
C LEU A 323 1.27 8.23 -17.52
N ARG A 324 1.97 8.60 -18.60
CA ARG A 324 3.25 8.00 -18.97
C ARG A 324 4.31 8.24 -17.86
N ALA A 325 4.39 9.46 -17.35
CA ALA A 325 5.32 9.78 -16.26
C ALA A 325 5.02 8.89 -15.03
N VAL A 326 3.76 8.81 -14.60
CA VAL A 326 3.32 8.04 -13.44
C VAL A 326 3.51 6.53 -13.63
N CYS A 327 3.06 6.00 -14.77
CA CYS A 327 3.03 4.55 -14.99
C CYS A 327 4.39 3.95 -15.39
N HIS A 328 5.37 4.79 -15.72
CA HIS A 328 6.66 4.31 -16.19
C HIS A 328 7.83 5.20 -15.83
N ASP A 329 7.87 6.48 -16.32
CA ASP A 329 9.12 7.25 -16.38
C ASP A 329 9.64 7.63 -14.99
N ASN A 330 8.75 7.95 -14.04
CA ASN A 330 9.12 8.35 -12.68
C ASN A 330 9.76 7.19 -11.90
N ALA A 331 9.15 6.01 -11.94
CA ALA A 331 9.72 4.83 -11.31
C ALA A 331 11.02 4.38 -12.01
N ALA A 332 11.09 4.47 -13.35
CA ALA A 332 12.32 4.19 -14.08
C ALA A 332 13.47 5.10 -13.63
N ARG A 333 13.21 6.39 -13.43
CA ARG A 333 14.17 7.36 -12.90
C ARG A 333 14.54 7.07 -11.45
N LEU A 334 13.54 6.83 -10.58
CA LEU A 334 13.73 6.55 -9.16
C LEU A 334 14.66 5.34 -8.93
N PHE A 335 14.44 4.28 -9.68
CA PHE A 335 15.17 3.03 -9.55
C PHE A 335 16.33 2.87 -10.54
N GLY A 336 16.65 3.88 -11.35
CA GLY A 336 17.75 3.81 -12.32
C GLY A 336 17.56 2.69 -13.35
N LEU A 337 16.33 2.39 -13.74
CA LEU A 337 16.03 1.38 -14.75
C LEU A 337 16.26 1.96 -16.14
N ARG A 338 17.04 1.26 -16.96
CA ARG A 338 17.27 1.68 -18.37
C ARG A 338 15.94 1.65 -19.12
N ARG A 339 15.78 2.61 -20.05
CA ARG A 339 14.61 2.64 -20.94
C ARG A 339 14.53 1.41 -21.83
#